data_17b71bb81416e4e397bc6a5539f610a2
#
_entry.id   17b71bb81416e4e397bc6a5539f610a2
#
_cell.length_a   1.000
_cell.length_b   1.000
_cell.length_c   1.000
_cell.angle_alpha   90.00
_cell.angle_beta   90.00
_cell.angle_gamma   90.00
#
_symmetry.space_group_name_H-M   'P 1'
#
loop_
_entity.id
_entity.type
_entity.pdbx_description
1 polymer ?
#
loop_
_entity_poly.entity_id
_entity_poly.type
_entity_poly.pdbx_seq_one_letter_code
_entity_poly.pdbx_strand_id
1 'polypeptide(L)'
;WVWVGSIELIIFWGVSVPLISRDYNKEFKDTDDLEWGRKYAYSFDYDVLHPYMIKSFEPFFRSGSLLELGSFKGQFTKRLLENFSDVTCVEASSIAIEEAKNLLGEKINYVNSLFEEVVLPRYFDNIVLTHVLEHIDDPVRVLKRVNDEWLTDSGRFFLVCPNANAPSRQIAVKMGLISHNAAVTPAEAEHGHRCTYTLDTLERDATAAGLKVVHRSGIFFKALANFQWDRLLQTDIISKEYLEGCYKLGHIYPDLCSSIFLVCERGT
;
A
#
# COMPACT_ATOMS: atom_id res chain seq x y z
N TRP A 1 -16.18 -8.79 60.48
CA TRP A 1 -16.47 -7.51 59.81
C TRP A 1 -16.33 -7.72 58.35
N VAL A 2 -17.51 -7.83 57.68
CA VAL A 2 -17.65 -7.95 56.25
C VAL A 2 -17.70 -6.55 55.65
N TRP A 3 -16.83 -6.21 54.73
CA TRP A 3 -16.97 -5.01 53.91
C TRP A 3 -17.35 -5.46 52.49
N VAL A 4 -18.61 -5.17 52.11
CA VAL A 4 -19.12 -5.29 50.76
C VAL A 4 -18.81 -3.99 50.06
N GLY A 5 -17.86 -3.98 49.16
CA GLY A 5 -17.55 -2.85 48.29
C GLY A 5 -18.35 -2.95 47.01
N SER A 6 -19.19 -1.95 46.80
CA SER A 6 -19.99 -1.76 45.58
C SER A 6 -19.08 -1.49 44.39
N ILE A 7 -19.17 -2.31 43.36
CA ILE A 7 -18.57 -2.03 42.07
C ILE A 7 -19.47 -1.00 41.37
N GLU A 8 -19.04 0.26 41.36
CA GLU A 8 -19.65 1.26 40.47
C GLU A 8 -19.28 0.94 39.01
N LEU A 9 -20.27 0.55 38.24
CA LEU A 9 -20.15 0.48 36.78
C LEU A 9 -20.00 1.93 36.27
N ILE A 10 -18.79 2.32 35.89
CA ILE A 10 -18.58 3.54 35.12
C ILE A 10 -19.08 3.25 33.70
N ILE A 11 -20.30 3.65 33.43
CA ILE A 11 -20.84 3.70 32.06
C ILE A 11 -20.20 4.95 31.41
N PHE A 12 -19.16 4.72 30.63
CA PHE A 12 -18.70 5.75 29.70
C PHE A 12 -19.80 6.00 28.68
N TRP A 13 -20.47 7.12 28.81
CA TRP A 13 -21.30 7.66 27.76
C TRP A 13 -20.44 7.85 26.52
N GLY A 14 -20.79 7.13 25.46
CA GLY A 14 -20.13 7.26 24.17
C GLY A 14 -20.29 8.67 23.62
N VAL A 15 -19.36 9.53 23.91
CA VAL A 15 -19.11 10.71 23.09
C VAL A 15 -18.46 10.14 21.83
N SER A 16 -19.26 10.01 20.76
CA SER A 16 -18.69 9.85 19.43
C SER A 16 -17.90 11.14 19.16
N VAL A 17 -16.60 11.07 19.34
CA VAL A 17 -15.71 12.10 18.81
C VAL A 17 -15.99 12.09 17.32
N PRO A 18 -16.44 13.20 16.70
CA PRO A 18 -16.62 13.22 15.27
C PRO A 18 -15.25 12.85 14.68
N LEU A 19 -15.19 11.78 13.90
CA LEU A 19 -14.06 11.50 13.04
C LEU A 19 -13.84 12.78 12.26
N ILE A 20 -12.72 13.46 12.49
CA ILE A 20 -12.32 14.61 11.68
C ILE A 20 -12.25 14.05 10.27
N SER A 21 -13.19 14.46 9.41
CA SER A 21 -13.22 13.98 8.04
C SER A 21 -11.90 14.35 7.39
N ARG A 22 -11.11 13.35 6.96
CA ARG A 22 -9.85 13.59 6.25
C ARG A 22 -10.15 14.33 4.95
N ASP A 23 -9.39 15.36 4.70
CA ASP A 23 -9.39 16.07 3.41
C ASP A 23 -8.28 15.51 2.51
N TYR A 24 -8.60 14.48 1.75
CA TYR A 24 -7.67 13.80 0.84
C TYR A 24 -7.16 14.73 -0.28
N ASN A 25 -7.91 15.76 -0.66
CA ASN A 25 -7.44 16.76 -1.61
C ASN A 25 -6.37 17.68 -0.99
N LYS A 26 -6.50 17.97 0.30
CA LYS A 26 -5.47 18.72 1.04
C LYS A 26 -4.23 17.84 1.24
N GLU A 27 -4.40 16.62 1.72
CA GLU A 27 -3.30 15.65 1.89
C GLU A 27 -2.54 15.46 0.57
N PHE A 28 -3.25 15.40 -0.55
CA PHE A 28 -2.64 15.30 -1.88
C PHE A 28 -1.78 16.52 -2.22
N LYS A 29 -2.25 17.75 -1.98
CA LYS A 29 -1.49 18.98 -2.24
C LYS A 29 -0.26 19.07 -1.35
N ASP A 30 -0.37 18.66 -0.10
CA ASP A 30 0.72 18.69 0.87
C ASP A 30 1.87 17.72 0.48
N THR A 31 1.65 16.79 -0.49
CA THR A 31 2.73 15.91 -1.00
C THR A 31 3.80 16.64 -1.82
N ASP A 32 3.49 17.79 -2.39
CA ASP A 32 4.41 18.58 -3.21
C ASP A 32 5.20 19.62 -2.38
N ASP A 33 4.75 19.98 -1.17
CA ASP A 33 5.27 21.06 -0.31
C ASP A 33 5.99 20.54 0.96
N LEU A 34 6.78 19.48 0.84
CA LEU A 34 7.42 18.90 2.01
C LEU A 34 8.61 19.72 2.50
N GLU A 35 8.55 20.21 3.73
CA GLU A 35 9.70 20.73 4.46
C GLU A 35 10.86 19.70 4.41
N TRP A 36 12.11 20.16 4.30
CA TRP A 36 13.32 19.33 4.26
C TRP A 36 13.66 18.65 2.94
N GLY A 37 13.00 18.99 1.81
CA GLY A 37 13.31 18.45 0.47
C GLY A 37 13.07 16.94 0.35
N ARG A 38 12.23 16.35 1.20
CA ARG A 38 11.75 14.98 1.07
C ARG A 38 10.54 14.97 0.14
N LYS A 39 10.53 14.03 -0.80
CA LYS A 39 9.41 13.82 -1.71
C LYS A 39 8.49 12.74 -1.16
N TYR A 40 7.19 12.84 -1.47
CA TYR A 40 6.22 11.79 -1.20
C TYR A 40 6.60 10.48 -1.91
N ALA A 41 6.99 10.57 -3.19
CA ALA A 41 7.48 9.45 -3.98
C ALA A 41 8.75 9.88 -4.75
N TYR A 42 9.60 8.92 -5.01
CA TYR A 42 10.91 9.09 -5.64
C TYR A 42 10.91 8.46 -7.05
N SER A 43 11.86 8.87 -7.90
CA SER A 43 12.05 8.23 -9.22
C SER A 43 12.34 6.73 -9.06
N PHE A 44 13.03 6.34 -8.00
CA PHE A 44 13.24 4.94 -7.64
C PHE A 44 11.91 4.16 -7.54
N ASP A 45 10.87 4.74 -6.96
CA ASP A 45 9.57 4.07 -6.81
C ASP A 45 8.94 3.83 -8.19
N TYR A 46 8.95 4.84 -9.07
CA TYR A 46 8.30 4.77 -10.38
C TYR A 46 9.09 3.97 -11.42
N ASP A 47 10.42 4.13 -11.43
CA ASP A 47 11.28 3.62 -12.50
C ASP A 47 11.90 2.26 -12.17
N VAL A 48 11.98 1.91 -10.89
CA VAL A 48 12.55 0.62 -10.43
C VAL A 48 11.51 -0.23 -9.73
N LEU A 49 10.89 0.28 -8.65
CA LEU A 49 10.05 -0.55 -7.79
C LEU A 49 8.75 -0.98 -8.50
N HIS A 50 8.06 -0.06 -9.19
CA HIS A 50 6.84 -0.38 -9.92
C HIS A 50 7.03 -1.46 -11.01
N PRO A 51 8.05 -1.39 -11.88
CA PRO A 51 8.33 -2.49 -12.83
C PRO A 51 8.53 -3.85 -12.15
N TYR A 52 9.25 -3.88 -11.04
CA TYR A 52 9.47 -5.14 -10.31
C TYR A 52 8.21 -5.62 -9.55
N MET A 53 7.32 -4.71 -9.14
CA MET A 53 6.00 -5.10 -8.63
C MET A 53 5.19 -5.80 -9.72
N ILE A 54 5.07 -5.20 -10.92
CA ILE A 54 4.36 -5.83 -12.05
C ILE A 54 4.98 -7.19 -12.36
N LYS A 55 6.29 -7.28 -12.50
CA LYS A 55 7.02 -8.55 -12.76
C LYS A 55 6.71 -9.62 -11.70
N SER A 56 6.49 -9.21 -10.43
CA SER A 56 6.12 -10.12 -9.35
C SER A 56 4.67 -10.56 -9.41
N PHE A 57 3.77 -9.73 -9.99
CA PHE A 57 2.34 -10.01 -10.07
C PHE A 57 1.96 -10.84 -11.30
N GLU A 58 2.63 -10.60 -12.44
CA GLU A 58 2.33 -11.22 -13.73
C GLU A 58 2.08 -12.73 -13.69
N PRO A 59 2.84 -13.55 -12.94
CA PRO A 59 2.60 -15.00 -12.88
C PRO A 59 1.23 -15.36 -12.25
N PHE A 60 0.61 -14.44 -11.54
CA PHE A 60 -0.64 -14.66 -10.83
C PHE A 60 -1.84 -13.96 -11.46
N PHE A 61 -1.64 -13.10 -12.46
CA PHE A 61 -2.73 -12.37 -13.12
C PHE A 61 -3.79 -13.32 -13.68
N ARG A 62 -5.04 -12.91 -13.56
CA ARG A 62 -6.19 -13.54 -14.21
C ARG A 62 -6.60 -12.72 -15.43
N SER A 63 -7.04 -13.38 -16.48
CA SER A 63 -7.67 -12.69 -17.60
C SER A 63 -8.97 -12.05 -17.12
N GLY A 64 -9.24 -10.80 -17.56
CA GLY A 64 -10.48 -10.11 -17.25
C GLY A 64 -10.27 -8.72 -16.66
N SER A 65 -11.11 -8.35 -15.72
CA SER A 65 -11.20 -7.02 -15.14
C SER A 65 -10.19 -6.77 -14.02
N LEU A 66 -9.80 -5.50 -13.86
CA LEU A 66 -8.92 -5.03 -12.80
C LEU A 66 -9.60 -3.91 -11.98
N LEU A 67 -9.49 -4.01 -10.68
CA LEU A 67 -9.76 -2.93 -9.73
C LEU A 67 -8.46 -2.48 -9.08
N GLU A 68 -8.11 -1.21 -9.22
CA GLU A 68 -7.03 -0.58 -8.47
C GLU A 68 -7.61 0.26 -7.34
N LEU A 69 -7.17 0.00 -6.11
CA LEU A 69 -7.55 0.73 -4.91
C LEU A 69 -6.41 1.70 -4.54
N GLY A 70 -6.65 3.01 -4.74
CA GLY A 70 -5.66 4.06 -4.54
C GLY A 70 -4.76 4.25 -5.75
N SER A 71 -5.29 4.85 -6.82
CA SER A 71 -4.53 5.08 -8.07
C SER A 71 -3.60 6.29 -8.02
N PHE A 72 -3.79 7.19 -7.02
CA PHE A 72 -3.03 8.44 -6.92
C PHE A 72 -2.97 9.16 -8.29
N LYS A 73 -1.78 9.62 -8.72
CA LYS A 73 -1.53 10.29 -10.03
C LYS A 73 -1.51 9.32 -11.23
N GLY A 74 -1.89 8.06 -11.09
CA GLY A 74 -1.99 7.07 -12.18
C GLY A 74 -0.66 6.47 -12.64
N GLN A 75 0.44 6.66 -11.91
CA GLN A 75 1.75 6.14 -12.33
C GLN A 75 1.82 4.62 -12.29
N PHE A 76 1.20 3.98 -11.29
CA PHE A 76 1.12 2.52 -11.23
C PHE A 76 0.05 2.00 -12.18
N THR A 77 -1.09 2.69 -12.28
CA THR A 77 -2.16 2.40 -13.25
C THR A 77 -1.62 2.30 -14.67
N LYS A 78 -0.70 3.21 -15.06
CA LYS A 78 -0.03 3.18 -16.37
C LYS A 78 0.64 1.84 -16.66
N ARG A 79 1.28 1.23 -15.65
CA ARG A 79 1.91 -0.09 -15.78
C ARG A 79 0.89 -1.22 -15.89
N LEU A 80 -0.20 -1.12 -15.13
CA LEU A 80 -1.28 -2.10 -15.16
C LEU A 80 -1.99 -2.14 -16.53
N LEU A 81 -2.08 -1.01 -17.23
CA LEU A 81 -2.66 -0.92 -18.58
C LEU A 81 -1.89 -1.69 -19.65
N GLU A 82 -0.65 -2.10 -19.38
CA GLU A 82 0.11 -2.98 -20.28
C GLU A 82 -0.47 -4.41 -20.27
N ASN A 83 -1.18 -4.79 -19.19
CA ASN A 83 -1.75 -6.12 -18.98
C ASN A 83 -3.29 -6.15 -19.02
N PHE A 84 -3.96 -5.01 -18.77
CA PHE A 84 -5.42 -4.95 -18.61
C PHE A 84 -6.02 -3.82 -19.44
N SER A 85 -7.14 -4.13 -20.09
CA SER A 85 -7.94 -3.17 -20.87
C SER A 85 -9.21 -2.72 -20.15
N ASP A 86 -9.71 -3.49 -19.18
CA ASP A 86 -10.89 -3.20 -18.38
C ASP A 86 -10.44 -2.84 -16.94
N VAL A 87 -10.18 -1.56 -16.71
CA VAL A 87 -9.61 -1.04 -15.46
C VAL A 87 -10.56 -0.07 -14.80
N THR A 88 -10.83 -0.32 -13.52
CA THR A 88 -11.54 0.59 -12.60
C THR A 88 -10.57 1.02 -11.51
N CYS A 89 -10.51 2.33 -11.21
CA CYS A 89 -9.73 2.90 -10.12
C CYS A 89 -10.64 3.55 -9.10
N VAL A 90 -10.46 3.25 -7.81
CA VAL A 90 -11.11 3.97 -6.72
C VAL A 90 -10.06 4.85 -6.04
N GLU A 91 -10.33 6.16 -5.98
CA GLU A 91 -9.42 7.15 -5.41
C GLU A 91 -10.20 8.21 -4.62
N ALA A 92 -9.73 8.54 -3.43
CA ALA A 92 -10.40 9.50 -2.55
C ALA A 92 -10.18 10.95 -2.96
N SER A 93 -9.01 11.27 -3.54
CA SER A 93 -8.68 12.63 -4.02
C SER A 93 -9.18 12.86 -5.43
N SER A 94 -10.12 13.78 -5.59
CA SER A 94 -10.58 14.21 -6.92
C SER A 94 -9.47 14.90 -7.72
N ILE A 95 -8.52 15.58 -7.04
CA ILE A 95 -7.37 16.23 -7.70
C ILE A 95 -6.42 15.17 -8.25
N ALA A 96 -6.15 14.10 -7.49
CA ALA A 96 -5.34 12.98 -7.96
C ALA A 96 -5.97 12.32 -9.21
N ILE A 97 -7.29 12.13 -9.21
CA ILE A 97 -8.01 11.62 -10.38
C ILE A 97 -7.83 12.51 -11.61
N GLU A 98 -7.92 13.83 -11.46
CA GLU A 98 -7.71 14.75 -12.58
C GLU A 98 -6.28 14.66 -13.15
N GLU A 99 -5.27 14.54 -12.29
CA GLU A 99 -3.89 14.31 -12.75
C GLU A 99 -3.73 12.96 -13.45
N ALA A 100 -4.36 11.89 -12.91
CA ALA A 100 -4.35 10.57 -13.54
C ALA A 100 -5.06 10.58 -14.92
N LYS A 101 -6.18 11.29 -15.06
CA LYS A 101 -6.86 11.48 -16.36
C LYS A 101 -6.00 12.25 -17.36
N ASN A 102 -5.29 13.29 -16.90
CA ASN A 102 -4.36 14.04 -17.76
C ASN A 102 -3.21 13.15 -18.26
N LEU A 103 -2.75 12.21 -17.42
CA LEU A 103 -1.67 11.28 -17.78
C LEU A 103 -2.15 10.14 -18.71
N LEU A 104 -3.33 9.57 -18.46
CA LEU A 104 -3.76 8.29 -19.03
C LEU A 104 -4.99 8.39 -19.93
N GLY A 105 -5.66 9.55 -19.94
CA GLY A 105 -6.93 9.77 -20.66
C GLY A 105 -8.13 9.18 -19.91
N GLU A 106 -9.29 9.25 -20.57
CA GLU A 106 -10.59 8.88 -19.97
C GLU A 106 -11.01 7.42 -20.19
N LYS A 107 -10.10 6.56 -20.65
CA LYS A 107 -10.42 5.14 -20.92
C LYS A 107 -10.60 4.30 -19.66
N ILE A 108 -10.20 4.85 -18.51
CA ILE A 108 -10.25 4.20 -17.21
C ILE A 108 -11.52 4.64 -16.48
N ASN A 109 -12.19 3.70 -15.83
CA ASN A 109 -13.33 4.03 -14.98
C ASN A 109 -12.85 4.53 -13.62
N TYR A 110 -12.82 5.85 -13.41
CA TYR A 110 -12.46 6.45 -12.13
C TYR A 110 -13.67 6.66 -11.24
N VAL A 111 -13.58 6.17 -10.00
CA VAL A 111 -14.60 6.33 -8.96
C VAL A 111 -14.01 7.15 -7.82
N ASN A 112 -14.49 8.39 -7.63
CA ASN A 112 -14.08 9.24 -6.52
C ASN A 112 -14.87 8.87 -5.26
N SER A 113 -14.27 8.09 -4.39
CA SER A 113 -14.89 7.61 -3.15
C SER A 113 -13.85 7.09 -2.17
N LEU A 114 -14.24 6.98 -0.90
CA LEU A 114 -13.51 6.21 0.09
C LEU A 114 -13.74 4.71 -0.11
N PHE A 115 -12.76 3.89 0.24
CA PHE A 115 -12.90 2.43 0.16
C PHE A 115 -13.97 1.90 1.11
N GLU A 116 -14.19 2.57 2.24
CA GLU A 116 -15.19 2.23 3.24
C GLU A 116 -16.62 2.47 2.77
N GLU A 117 -16.82 3.34 1.77
CA GLU A 117 -18.13 3.84 1.34
C GLU A 117 -18.49 3.42 -0.10
N VAL A 118 -17.48 3.17 -0.95
CA VAL A 118 -17.71 2.89 -2.37
C VAL A 118 -18.64 1.70 -2.59
N VAL A 119 -19.59 1.85 -3.50
CA VAL A 119 -20.43 0.75 -3.98
C VAL A 119 -20.02 0.48 -5.44
N LEU A 120 -19.46 -0.71 -5.67
CA LEU A 120 -19.08 -1.14 -7.01
C LEU A 120 -20.13 -2.10 -7.58
N PRO A 121 -20.48 -1.96 -8.87
CA PRO A 121 -21.61 -2.70 -9.45
C PRO A 121 -21.26 -4.16 -9.82
N ARG A 122 -20.01 -4.57 -9.65
CA ARG A 122 -19.52 -5.90 -10.08
C ARG A 122 -18.34 -6.38 -9.24
N TYR A 123 -18.03 -7.67 -9.35
CA TYR A 123 -16.78 -8.27 -8.90
C TYR A 123 -15.67 -8.12 -9.94
N PHE A 124 -14.41 -8.28 -9.52
CA PHE A 124 -13.22 -8.13 -10.36
C PHE A 124 -12.36 -9.39 -10.29
N ASP A 125 -11.74 -9.71 -11.42
CA ASP A 125 -10.84 -10.87 -11.54
C ASP A 125 -9.47 -10.59 -10.94
N ASN A 126 -9.05 -9.33 -10.92
CA ASN A 126 -7.83 -8.86 -10.28
C ASN A 126 -8.14 -7.62 -9.45
N ILE A 127 -7.59 -7.56 -8.25
CA ILE A 127 -7.63 -6.37 -7.41
C ILE A 127 -6.20 -6.07 -6.98
N VAL A 128 -5.82 -4.79 -7.03
CA VAL A 128 -4.48 -4.32 -6.64
C VAL A 128 -4.63 -3.21 -5.59
N LEU A 129 -3.88 -3.32 -4.51
CA LEU A 129 -3.74 -2.30 -3.47
C LEU A 129 -2.25 -2.21 -3.11
N THR A 130 -1.59 -1.14 -3.58
CA THR A 130 -0.14 -0.98 -3.47
C THR A 130 0.21 0.31 -2.74
N HIS A 131 0.90 0.20 -1.59
CA HIS A 131 1.34 1.33 -0.76
C HIS A 131 0.17 2.27 -0.38
N VAL A 132 -0.93 1.66 0.05
CA VAL A 132 -2.16 2.37 0.46
C VAL A 132 -2.67 1.86 1.80
N LEU A 133 -2.51 0.56 2.11
CA LEU A 133 -3.08 -0.03 3.33
C LEU A 133 -2.54 0.63 4.60
N GLU A 134 -1.28 1.07 4.59
CA GLU A 134 -0.63 1.79 5.69
C GLU A 134 -1.25 3.15 6.02
N HIS A 135 -2.07 3.70 5.11
CA HIS A 135 -2.80 4.97 5.26
C HIS A 135 -4.23 4.79 5.78
N ILE A 136 -4.73 3.55 5.84
CA ILE A 136 -6.13 3.24 6.20
C ILE A 136 -6.28 3.14 7.71
N ASP A 137 -7.33 3.76 8.27
CA ASP A 137 -7.61 3.75 9.71
C ASP A 137 -8.10 2.37 10.19
N ASP A 138 -8.92 1.68 9.38
CA ASP A 138 -9.39 0.30 9.63
C ASP A 138 -9.07 -0.61 8.44
N PRO A 139 -7.81 -1.08 8.34
CA PRO A 139 -7.35 -1.88 7.21
C PRO A 139 -8.09 -3.21 7.07
N VAL A 140 -8.42 -3.88 8.20
CA VAL A 140 -9.11 -5.18 8.16
C VAL A 140 -10.51 -5.03 7.57
N ARG A 141 -11.21 -3.94 7.86
CA ARG A 141 -12.52 -3.66 7.28
C ARG A 141 -12.45 -3.50 5.76
N VAL A 142 -11.47 -2.77 5.24
CA VAL A 142 -11.29 -2.60 3.79
C VAL A 142 -10.91 -3.92 3.13
N LEU A 143 -9.98 -4.68 3.71
CA LEU A 143 -9.61 -6.01 3.23
C LEU A 143 -10.79 -6.99 3.24
N LYS A 144 -11.68 -6.89 4.23
CA LYS A 144 -12.91 -7.68 4.27
C LYS A 144 -13.86 -7.32 3.12
N ARG A 145 -13.98 -6.05 2.75
CA ARG A 145 -14.74 -5.63 1.57
C ARG A 145 -14.14 -6.20 0.27
N VAL A 146 -12.79 -6.22 0.16
CA VAL A 146 -12.13 -6.89 -0.96
C VAL A 146 -12.58 -8.34 -1.07
N ASN A 147 -12.56 -9.09 0.05
CA ASN A 147 -12.96 -10.49 0.09
C ASN A 147 -14.43 -10.70 -0.26
N ASP A 148 -15.32 -9.95 0.39
CA ASP A 148 -16.75 -10.25 0.39
C ASP A 148 -17.50 -9.62 -0.79
N GLU A 149 -17.07 -8.42 -1.21
CA GLU A 149 -17.85 -7.56 -2.10
C GLU A 149 -17.23 -7.40 -3.50
N TRP A 150 -15.89 -7.54 -3.65
CA TRP A 150 -15.26 -7.10 -4.88
C TRP A 150 -14.46 -8.18 -5.62
N LEU A 151 -13.93 -9.21 -4.93
CA LEU A 151 -13.11 -10.24 -5.55
C LEU A 151 -13.96 -11.40 -6.05
N THR A 152 -13.79 -11.81 -7.33
CA THR A 152 -14.42 -13.03 -7.86
C THR A 152 -13.87 -14.27 -7.16
N ASP A 153 -14.60 -15.40 -7.21
CA ASP A 153 -14.19 -16.66 -6.56
C ASP A 153 -12.84 -17.19 -7.09
N SER A 154 -12.52 -16.96 -8.36
CA SER A 154 -11.24 -17.33 -8.98
C SER A 154 -10.24 -16.20 -9.09
N GLY A 155 -10.58 -15.02 -8.55
CA GLY A 155 -9.81 -13.80 -8.65
C GLY A 155 -8.51 -13.83 -7.86
N ARG A 156 -7.72 -12.78 -8.07
CA ARG A 156 -6.47 -12.54 -7.35
C ARG A 156 -6.45 -11.13 -6.78
N PHE A 157 -6.09 -11.05 -5.52
CA PHE A 157 -5.84 -9.78 -4.84
C PHE A 157 -4.35 -9.63 -4.54
N PHE A 158 -3.77 -8.55 -5.02
CA PHE A 158 -2.36 -8.17 -4.87
C PHE A 158 -2.25 -7.06 -3.85
N LEU A 159 -1.71 -7.39 -2.69
CA LEU A 159 -1.58 -6.48 -1.55
C LEU A 159 -0.11 -6.19 -1.29
N VAL A 160 0.30 -4.93 -1.38
CA VAL A 160 1.69 -4.49 -1.18
C VAL A 160 1.76 -3.36 -0.17
N CYS A 161 2.69 -3.48 0.77
CA CYS A 161 3.02 -2.43 1.75
C CYS A 161 4.53 -2.18 1.84
N PRO A 162 4.96 -1.00 2.27
CA PRO A 162 6.33 -0.77 2.72
C PRO A 162 6.68 -1.72 3.86
N ASN A 163 7.93 -2.19 3.87
CA ASN A 163 8.37 -3.18 4.84
C ASN A 163 9.02 -2.54 6.07
N ALA A 164 8.45 -2.76 7.24
CA ALA A 164 9.04 -2.36 8.51
C ALA A 164 10.43 -2.97 8.75
N ASN A 165 10.69 -4.16 8.21
CA ASN A 165 11.97 -4.86 8.33
C ASN A 165 12.96 -4.58 7.19
N ALA A 166 12.67 -3.62 6.29
CA ALA A 166 13.60 -3.23 5.24
C ALA A 166 14.98 -2.87 5.81
N PRO A 167 16.10 -3.32 5.21
CA PRO A 167 17.44 -3.06 5.75
C PRO A 167 17.74 -1.57 5.93
N SER A 168 17.29 -0.72 5.01
CA SER A 168 17.42 0.73 5.14
C SER A 168 16.78 1.27 6.43
N ARG A 169 15.64 0.69 6.83
CA ARG A 169 14.93 1.04 8.05
C ARG A 169 15.63 0.51 9.30
N GLN A 170 16.10 -0.73 9.25
CA GLN A 170 16.91 -1.31 10.33
C GLN A 170 18.21 -0.54 10.56
N ILE A 171 18.87 -0.10 9.48
CA ILE A 171 20.06 0.76 9.55
C ILE A 171 19.69 2.09 10.23
N ALA A 172 18.58 2.72 9.86
CA ALA A 172 18.11 3.96 10.48
C ALA A 172 17.85 3.81 12.00
N VAL A 173 17.33 2.65 12.44
CA VAL A 173 17.22 2.31 13.88
C VAL A 173 18.60 2.28 14.55
N LYS A 174 19.60 1.60 13.93
CA LYS A 174 20.95 1.53 14.47
C LYS A 174 21.69 2.88 14.46
N MET A 175 21.30 3.78 13.56
CA MET A 175 21.78 5.16 13.54
C MET A 175 21.08 6.07 14.58
N GLY A 176 20.05 5.57 15.26
CA GLY A 176 19.25 6.36 16.21
C GLY A 176 18.29 7.37 15.54
N LEU A 177 18.03 7.22 14.24
CA LEU A 177 17.12 8.10 13.50
C LEU A 177 15.64 7.73 13.68
N ILE A 178 15.34 6.48 13.96
CA ILE A 178 14.00 5.97 14.31
C ILE A 178 14.12 5.06 15.53
N SER A 179 13.07 4.99 16.34
CA SER A 179 13.10 4.27 17.62
C SER A 179 13.10 2.75 17.49
N HIS A 180 12.34 2.23 16.53
CA HIS A 180 12.23 0.80 16.22
C HIS A 180 11.69 0.59 14.80
N ASN A 181 11.84 -0.62 14.26
CA ASN A 181 11.50 -0.94 12.87
C ASN A 181 10.04 -0.60 12.49
N ALA A 182 9.10 -0.82 13.41
CA ALA A 182 7.69 -0.57 13.17
C ALA A 182 7.22 0.85 13.58
N ALA A 183 8.14 1.76 13.95
CA ALA A 183 7.76 3.13 14.28
C ALA A 183 7.27 3.88 13.04
N VAL A 184 6.16 4.58 13.15
CA VAL A 184 5.77 5.60 12.18
C VAL A 184 6.60 6.85 12.48
N THR A 185 7.40 7.28 11.53
CA THR A 185 8.22 8.50 11.69
C THR A 185 7.36 9.74 11.50
N PRO A 186 7.79 10.93 12.01
CA PRO A 186 7.07 12.18 11.76
C PRO A 186 6.80 12.42 10.27
N ALA A 187 7.78 12.18 9.40
CA ALA A 187 7.61 12.35 7.95
C ALA A 187 6.59 11.35 7.36
N GLU A 188 6.57 10.10 7.81
CA GLU A 188 5.55 9.12 7.39
C GLU A 188 4.16 9.51 7.90
N ALA A 189 4.06 10.03 9.13
CA ALA A 189 2.79 10.53 9.68
C ALA A 189 2.26 11.75 8.89
N GLU A 190 3.16 12.66 8.49
CA GLU A 190 2.81 13.80 7.60
C GLU A 190 2.29 13.31 6.24
N HIS A 191 2.82 12.19 5.73
CA HIS A 191 2.32 11.53 4.52
C HIS A 191 1.06 10.67 4.75
N GLY A 192 0.49 10.71 5.95
CA GLY A 192 -0.76 10.02 6.29
C GLY A 192 -0.61 8.56 6.72
N HIS A 193 0.60 8.04 6.93
CA HIS A 193 0.77 6.68 7.45
C HIS A 193 0.20 6.54 8.86
N ARG A 194 -0.55 5.48 9.08
CA ARG A 194 -1.14 5.09 10.38
C ARG A 194 -0.34 3.99 11.05
N CYS A 195 0.25 3.11 10.26
CA CYS A 195 1.04 1.99 10.73
C CYS A 195 2.15 1.62 9.73
N THR A 196 2.96 0.64 10.12
CA THR A 196 3.94 -0.01 9.25
C THR A 196 3.74 -1.52 9.34
N TYR A 197 3.99 -2.23 8.25
CA TYR A 197 3.78 -3.65 8.15
C TYR A 197 5.07 -4.45 8.10
N THR A 198 5.11 -5.59 8.78
CA THR A 198 5.97 -6.73 8.46
C THR A 198 5.18 -7.72 7.63
N LEU A 199 5.86 -8.68 6.99
CA LEU A 199 5.18 -9.72 6.21
C LEU A 199 4.16 -10.50 7.06
N ASP A 200 4.49 -10.79 8.33
CA ASP A 200 3.61 -11.53 9.24
C ASP A 200 2.39 -10.70 9.68
N THR A 201 2.57 -9.40 9.95
CA THR A 201 1.43 -8.54 10.32
C THR A 201 0.51 -8.25 9.15
N LEU A 202 1.05 -8.16 7.92
CA LEU A 202 0.26 -8.03 6.70
C LEU A 202 -0.57 -9.28 6.44
N GLU A 203 0.02 -10.48 6.57
CA GLU A 203 -0.69 -11.76 6.44
C GLU A 203 -1.75 -11.94 7.53
N ARG A 204 -1.46 -11.54 8.77
CA ARG A 204 -2.42 -11.57 9.87
C ARG A 204 -3.67 -10.76 9.53
N ASP A 205 -3.52 -9.53 9.05
CA ASP A 205 -4.65 -8.65 8.75
C ASP A 205 -5.44 -9.14 7.52
N ALA A 206 -4.75 -9.64 6.49
CA ALA A 206 -5.40 -10.27 5.34
C ALA A 206 -6.23 -11.51 5.75
N THR A 207 -5.65 -12.37 6.61
CA THR A 207 -6.33 -13.56 7.10
C THR A 207 -7.51 -13.21 8.02
N ALA A 208 -7.35 -12.20 8.89
CA ALA A 208 -8.43 -11.70 9.75
C ALA A 208 -9.61 -11.13 8.93
N ALA A 209 -9.35 -10.63 7.73
CA ALA A 209 -10.36 -10.17 6.79
C ALA A 209 -11.05 -11.31 6.00
N GLY A 210 -10.66 -12.56 6.21
CA GLY A 210 -11.21 -13.73 5.52
C GLY A 210 -10.49 -14.10 4.23
N LEU A 211 -9.49 -13.35 3.80
CA LEU A 211 -8.71 -13.64 2.59
C LEU A 211 -7.83 -14.89 2.79
N LYS A 212 -7.71 -15.68 1.72
CA LYS A 212 -6.81 -16.83 1.67
C LYS A 212 -5.49 -16.43 1.02
N VAL A 213 -4.42 -16.33 1.79
CA VAL A 213 -3.08 -16.05 1.27
C VAL A 213 -2.55 -17.26 0.51
N VAL A 214 -2.25 -17.10 -0.77
CA VAL A 214 -1.71 -18.15 -1.66
C VAL A 214 -0.25 -17.95 -2.02
N HIS A 215 0.25 -16.72 -1.86
CA HIS A 215 1.66 -16.41 -2.04
C HIS A 215 2.04 -15.26 -1.11
N ARG A 216 3.23 -15.35 -0.50
CA ARG A 216 3.85 -14.29 0.28
C ARG A 216 5.31 -14.12 -0.13
N SER A 217 5.74 -12.91 -0.35
CA SER A 217 7.09 -12.60 -0.79
C SER A 217 7.48 -11.15 -0.51
N GLY A 218 8.69 -10.80 -0.92
CA GLY A 218 9.18 -9.44 -0.89
C GLY A 218 9.53 -8.94 -2.29
N ILE A 219 9.53 -7.64 -2.45
CA ILE A 219 9.86 -6.96 -3.70
C ILE A 219 11.09 -6.11 -3.46
N PHE A 220 12.18 -6.45 -4.14
CA PHE A 220 13.41 -5.69 -4.24
C PHE A 220 14.17 -5.51 -2.93
N PHE A 221 15.26 -6.28 -2.77
CA PHE A 221 16.20 -6.12 -1.65
C PHE A 221 17.04 -4.86 -1.83
N LYS A 222 17.04 -3.97 -0.81
CA LYS A 222 17.88 -2.77 -0.82
C LYS A 222 18.25 -2.31 0.59
N ALA A 223 19.49 -1.81 0.75
CA ALA A 223 19.97 -1.27 2.02
C ALA A 223 19.89 0.25 2.13
N LEU A 224 19.73 0.96 1.02
CA LEU A 224 19.69 2.42 0.97
C LEU A 224 18.23 2.92 0.95
N ALA A 225 18.00 4.12 1.45
CA ALA A 225 16.72 4.81 1.37
C ALA A 225 16.41 5.28 -0.07
N ASN A 226 15.14 5.54 -0.41
CA ASN A 226 14.73 5.90 -1.78
C ASN A 226 15.43 7.16 -2.30
N PHE A 227 15.61 8.19 -1.45
CA PHE A 227 16.33 9.41 -1.85
C PHE A 227 17.81 9.16 -2.18
N GLN A 228 18.44 8.15 -1.57
CA GLN A 228 19.81 7.76 -1.87
C GLN A 228 19.86 7.00 -3.20
N TRP A 229 18.86 6.16 -3.46
CA TRP A 229 18.70 5.47 -4.74
C TRP A 229 18.50 6.44 -5.89
N ASP A 230 17.67 7.49 -5.74
CA ASP A 230 17.49 8.52 -6.76
C ASP A 230 18.82 9.16 -7.18
N ARG A 231 19.72 9.40 -6.24
CA ARG A 231 21.05 9.94 -6.54
C ARG A 231 21.94 8.94 -7.26
N LEU A 232 21.91 7.68 -6.84
CA LEU A 232 22.70 6.60 -7.46
C LEU A 232 22.25 6.29 -8.88
N LEU A 233 20.94 6.31 -9.13
CA LEU A 233 20.38 6.08 -10.46
C LEU A 233 20.73 7.17 -11.50
N GLN A 234 21.21 8.33 -11.04
CA GLN A 234 21.74 9.39 -11.91
C GLN A 234 23.20 9.16 -12.30
N THR A 235 23.81 8.07 -11.84
CA THR A 235 25.21 7.70 -12.12
C THR A 235 25.28 6.38 -12.89
N ASP A 236 26.45 5.98 -13.32
CA ASP A 236 26.72 4.68 -13.95
C ASP A 236 27.04 3.55 -12.96
N ILE A 237 26.95 3.83 -11.64
CA ILE A 237 27.27 2.85 -10.59
C ILE A 237 26.27 1.68 -10.57
N ILE A 238 24.99 1.98 -10.83
CA ILE A 238 23.91 1.00 -10.77
C ILE A 238 23.54 0.52 -12.17
N SER A 239 23.94 -0.69 -12.51
CA SER A 239 23.56 -1.32 -13.78
C SER A 239 22.21 -2.00 -13.71
N LYS A 240 21.64 -2.35 -14.87
CA LYS A 240 20.39 -3.14 -14.96
C LYS A 240 20.56 -4.52 -14.32
N GLU A 241 21.73 -5.13 -14.48
CA GLU A 241 22.05 -6.44 -13.90
C GLU A 241 22.11 -6.37 -12.37
N TYR A 242 22.58 -5.25 -11.82
CA TYR A 242 22.57 -5.03 -10.37
C TYR A 242 21.13 -4.90 -9.85
N LEU A 243 20.26 -4.15 -10.54
CA LEU A 243 18.84 -4.06 -10.18
C LEU A 243 18.16 -5.42 -10.23
N GLU A 244 18.42 -6.20 -11.29
CA GLU A 244 17.89 -7.56 -11.42
C GLU A 244 18.44 -8.49 -10.32
N GLY A 245 19.70 -8.32 -9.93
CA GLY A 245 20.30 -9.00 -8.78
C GLY A 245 19.60 -8.69 -7.47
N CYS A 246 19.30 -7.42 -7.20
CA CYS A 246 18.53 -6.99 -6.02
C CYS A 246 17.10 -7.57 -6.01
N TYR A 247 16.45 -7.62 -7.17
CA TYR A 247 15.13 -8.25 -7.30
C TYR A 247 15.17 -9.74 -7.00
N LYS A 248 16.11 -10.49 -7.61
CA LYS A 248 16.27 -11.93 -7.38
C LYS A 248 16.65 -12.27 -5.94
N LEU A 249 17.49 -11.43 -5.32
CA LEU A 249 17.87 -11.59 -3.92
C LEU A 249 16.65 -11.42 -2.99
N GLY A 250 15.69 -10.58 -3.37
CA GLY A 250 14.45 -10.41 -2.66
C GLY A 250 13.62 -11.69 -2.55
N HIS A 251 13.68 -12.60 -3.51
CA HIS A 251 13.01 -13.90 -3.40
C HIS A 251 13.66 -14.83 -2.36
N ILE A 252 14.94 -14.63 -2.05
CA ILE A 252 15.65 -15.40 -1.03
C ILE A 252 15.41 -14.82 0.37
N TYR A 253 15.32 -13.50 0.45
CA TYR A 253 15.15 -12.76 1.71
C TYR A 253 13.91 -11.87 1.69
N PRO A 254 12.69 -12.43 1.57
CA PRO A 254 11.46 -11.65 1.41
C PRO A 254 11.22 -10.65 2.55
N ASP A 255 11.56 -11.02 3.79
CA ASP A 255 11.43 -10.15 4.97
C ASP A 255 12.39 -8.96 4.99
N LEU A 256 13.40 -8.95 4.11
CA LEU A 256 14.40 -7.87 4.00
C LEU A 256 14.24 -7.05 2.71
N CYS A 257 13.11 -7.16 2.04
CA CYS A 257 12.82 -6.36 0.86
C CYS A 257 12.36 -4.95 1.19
N SER A 258 12.39 -4.07 0.19
CA SER A 258 11.84 -2.70 0.27
C SER A 258 10.35 -2.72 0.56
N SER A 259 9.63 -3.55 -0.17
CA SER A 259 8.20 -3.80 0.00
C SER A 259 7.95 -5.27 0.23
N ILE A 260 6.89 -5.56 0.93
CA ILE A 260 6.35 -6.90 1.16
C ILE A 260 5.04 -7.03 0.39
N PHE A 261 4.77 -8.24 -0.12
CA PHE A 261 3.51 -8.45 -0.82
C PHE A 261 2.89 -9.82 -0.58
N LEU A 262 1.57 -9.84 -0.69
CA LEU A 262 0.75 -11.03 -0.66
C LEU A 262 -0.04 -11.13 -1.96
N VAL A 263 -0.23 -12.36 -2.43
CA VAL A 263 -1.29 -12.69 -3.37
C VAL A 263 -2.34 -13.48 -2.63
N CYS A 264 -3.58 -13.02 -2.69
CA CYS A 264 -4.69 -13.63 -2.00
C CYS A 264 -5.76 -14.11 -2.98
N GLU A 265 -6.49 -15.14 -2.57
CA GLU A 265 -7.75 -15.59 -3.14
C GLU A 265 -8.90 -15.19 -2.21
N ARG A 266 -10.12 -15.20 -2.74
CA ARG A 266 -11.31 -15.10 -1.92
C ARG A 266 -11.33 -16.29 -0.94
N GLY A 267 -11.47 -15.98 0.34
CA GLY A 267 -11.69 -17.00 1.36
C GLY A 267 -13.19 -17.30 1.55
N THR A 268 -13.49 -18.38 2.24
CA THR A 268 -14.85 -18.83 2.55
C THR A 268 -15.35 -18.24 3.86
#